data_9ced0ae106c1c6ca99babdf498c00c79
#
_entry.id   9ced0ae106c1c6ca99babdf498c00c79
#
_cell.length_a   1.000
_cell.length_b   1.000
_cell.length_c   1.000
_cell.angle_alpha   90.00
_cell.angle_beta   90.00
_cell.angle_gamma   90.00
#
_symmetry.space_group_name_H-M   'P 1'
#
loop_
_entity.id
_entity.type
_entity.pdbx_description
1 polymer ?
#
loop_
_entity_poly.entity_id
_entity_poly.type
_entity_poly.pdbx_seq_one_letter_code
_entity_poly.pdbx_strand_id
1 'polypeptide(L)'
;MVADWQARFGHPLLLLETFVDPRRFHGGVYRAANWIELGLTRGYRRTRAGYSDEAAAPKRVFVRPLCRNPQVQLTQPTRAQLQLTGAPNSRLNAEPMRSLPQCFTLIADPRRAQGRRHRLPVVLGIAAGALLCGMRGYKAISDWADGLGQQARMRFGCRRENRHYVVPSEFVIRDGLIRIDPDALDRALRAWNHAWGRQDNALAIDGKTMKNAIDEAGQQTHILSGVGHESNSCHAQKK
;
A
#
# COMPACT_ATOMS: atom_id res chain seq x y z
N MET A 1 -20.07 -0.31 19.60
CA MET A 1 -19.44 -0.73 18.31
C MET A 1 -19.84 0.16 17.15
N VAL A 2 -21.16 0.26 16.75
CA VAL A 2 -21.56 1.13 15.61
C VAL A 2 -21.36 2.61 15.92
N ALA A 3 -21.78 3.07 17.10
CA ALA A 3 -21.59 4.45 17.55
C ALA A 3 -20.09 4.80 17.69
N ASP A 4 -19.30 3.89 18.23
CA ASP A 4 -17.86 4.08 18.40
C ASP A 4 -17.14 4.16 17.06
N TRP A 5 -17.59 3.37 16.08
CA TRP A 5 -17.08 3.45 14.71
C TRP A 5 -17.36 4.80 14.08
N GLN A 6 -18.61 5.28 14.18
CA GLN A 6 -18.99 6.57 13.62
C GLN A 6 -18.26 7.73 14.28
N ALA A 7 -18.09 7.68 15.61
CA ALA A 7 -17.31 8.67 16.32
C ALA A 7 -15.82 8.68 15.90
N ARG A 8 -15.27 7.50 15.62
CA ARG A 8 -13.86 7.34 15.29
C ARG A 8 -13.54 7.60 13.81
N PHE A 9 -14.42 7.20 12.89
CA PHE A 9 -14.15 7.22 11.45
C PHE A 9 -15.01 8.20 10.66
N GLY A 10 -15.96 8.89 11.32
CA GLY A 10 -16.79 9.93 10.71
C GLY A 10 -17.85 9.45 9.72
N HIS A 11 -18.07 8.12 9.63
CA HIS A 11 -19.07 7.53 8.75
C HIS A 11 -19.77 6.33 9.39
N PRO A 12 -21.05 6.07 9.07
CA PRO A 12 -21.78 4.95 9.62
C PRO A 12 -21.33 3.61 9.04
N LEU A 13 -21.37 2.56 9.86
CA LEU A 13 -21.33 1.20 9.37
C LEU A 13 -22.72 0.81 8.86
N LEU A 14 -22.83 0.45 7.59
CA LEU A 14 -24.10 0.09 6.97
C LEU A 14 -24.43 -1.39 7.11
N LEU A 15 -23.42 -2.25 6.98
CA LEU A 15 -23.54 -3.70 7.13
C LEU A 15 -22.21 -4.34 7.53
N LEU A 16 -22.31 -5.56 8.05
CA LEU A 16 -21.17 -6.47 8.22
C LEU A 16 -21.28 -7.58 7.18
N GLU A 17 -20.14 -8.02 6.66
CA GLU A 17 -20.04 -9.11 5.71
C GLU A 17 -19.07 -10.17 6.24
N THR A 18 -19.39 -11.45 5.98
CA THR A 18 -18.50 -12.57 6.29
C THR A 18 -18.58 -13.66 5.23
N PHE A 19 -17.50 -14.40 5.10
CA PHE A 19 -17.35 -15.47 4.11
C PHE A 19 -17.11 -16.81 4.83
N VAL A 20 -17.96 -17.79 4.56
CA VAL A 20 -17.90 -19.14 5.17
C VAL A 20 -17.53 -20.17 4.10
N ASP A 21 -16.49 -20.96 4.34
CA ASP A 21 -16.15 -22.09 3.48
C ASP A 21 -17.17 -23.23 3.72
N PRO A 22 -18.04 -23.54 2.75
CA PRO A 22 -19.11 -24.55 2.93
C PRO A 22 -18.59 -25.97 3.10
N ARG A 23 -17.33 -26.24 2.75
CA ARG A 23 -16.68 -27.54 2.94
C ARG A 23 -16.30 -27.80 4.39
N ARG A 24 -16.15 -26.74 5.19
CA ARG A 24 -15.73 -26.79 6.59
C ARG A 24 -16.82 -26.40 7.57
N PHE A 25 -17.69 -25.47 7.17
CA PHE A 25 -18.67 -24.86 8.07
C PHE A 25 -20.02 -24.67 7.39
N HIS A 26 -21.09 -24.96 8.11
CA HIS A 26 -22.47 -24.81 7.60
C HIS A 26 -23.05 -23.40 7.72
N GLY A 27 -22.35 -22.48 8.41
CA GLY A 27 -22.84 -21.13 8.64
C GLY A 27 -23.99 -21.03 9.66
N GLY A 28 -24.23 -22.09 10.45
CA GLY A 28 -25.32 -22.15 11.43
C GLY A 28 -25.29 -21.04 12.47
N VAL A 29 -24.08 -20.67 12.93
CA VAL A 29 -23.88 -19.58 13.90
C VAL A 29 -24.38 -18.24 13.33
N TYR A 30 -24.16 -17.97 12.06
CA TYR A 30 -24.61 -16.73 11.41
C TYR A 30 -26.11 -16.71 11.23
N ARG A 31 -26.71 -17.84 10.81
CA ARG A 31 -28.20 -17.96 10.72
C ARG A 31 -28.86 -17.80 12.09
N ALA A 32 -28.32 -18.43 13.13
CA ALA A 32 -28.83 -18.28 14.49
C ALA A 32 -28.70 -16.83 15.02
N ALA A 33 -27.71 -16.08 14.53
CA ALA A 33 -27.52 -14.66 14.85
C ALA A 33 -28.25 -13.71 13.90
N ASN A 34 -29.23 -14.20 13.13
CA ASN A 34 -30.04 -13.41 12.18
C ASN A 34 -29.23 -12.71 11.07
N TRP A 35 -28.16 -13.35 10.59
CA TRP A 35 -27.46 -12.92 9.40
C TRP A 35 -28.20 -13.43 8.16
N ILE A 36 -28.19 -12.64 7.11
CA ILE A 36 -28.84 -12.94 5.82
C ILE A 36 -27.80 -13.63 4.93
N GLU A 37 -28.12 -14.82 4.43
CA GLU A 37 -27.31 -15.51 3.42
C GLU A 37 -27.61 -14.93 2.04
N LEU A 38 -26.60 -14.40 1.35
CA LEU A 38 -26.74 -13.83 0.01
C LEU A 38 -26.45 -14.84 -1.10
N GLY A 39 -25.83 -15.98 -0.79
CA GLY A 39 -25.44 -16.99 -1.76
C GLY A 39 -23.96 -17.31 -1.74
N LEU A 40 -23.43 -17.73 -2.88
CA LEU A 40 -22.03 -18.15 -3.04
C LEU A 40 -21.23 -17.11 -3.82
N THR A 41 -19.98 -16.90 -3.41
CA THR A 41 -19.00 -16.17 -4.22
C THR A 41 -18.67 -16.95 -5.49
N ARG A 42 -18.11 -16.29 -6.50
CA ARG A 42 -17.59 -16.96 -7.71
C ARG A 42 -16.42 -17.91 -7.41
N GLY A 43 -15.82 -17.83 -6.22
CA GLY A 43 -14.77 -18.74 -5.79
C GLY A 43 -13.38 -18.43 -6.33
N TYR A 44 -13.17 -17.26 -6.93
CA TYR A 44 -11.85 -16.85 -7.39
C TYR A 44 -10.87 -16.73 -6.22
N ARG A 45 -9.66 -17.23 -6.44
CA ARG A 45 -8.59 -17.20 -5.44
C ARG A 45 -7.53 -16.18 -5.82
N ARG A 46 -7.07 -15.41 -4.85
CA ARG A 46 -5.93 -14.54 -5.04
C ARG A 46 -4.66 -15.36 -5.18
N THR A 47 -3.98 -15.22 -6.29
CA THR A 47 -2.67 -15.82 -6.60
C THR A 47 -1.58 -14.76 -6.55
N ARG A 48 -0.33 -15.13 -6.76
CA ARG A 48 0.79 -14.18 -6.91
C ARG A 48 0.64 -13.25 -8.12
N ALA A 49 0.00 -13.73 -9.20
CA ALA A 49 -0.21 -13.00 -10.45
C ALA A 49 -1.51 -12.18 -10.50
N GLY A 50 -2.36 -12.25 -9.45
CA GLY A 50 -3.67 -11.60 -9.43
C GLY A 50 -4.75 -12.53 -8.92
N TYR A 51 -5.95 -12.43 -9.46
CA TYR A 51 -7.02 -13.40 -9.21
C TYR A 51 -6.95 -14.53 -10.23
N SER A 52 -7.20 -15.78 -9.78
CA SER A 52 -7.30 -16.92 -10.69
C SER A 52 -8.58 -16.83 -11.52
N ASP A 53 -8.51 -17.20 -12.79
CA ASP A 53 -9.68 -17.31 -13.65
C ASP A 53 -10.52 -18.57 -13.36
N GLU A 54 -9.99 -19.50 -12.56
CA GLU A 54 -10.66 -20.70 -12.12
C GLU A 54 -11.32 -20.55 -10.76
N ALA A 55 -12.59 -20.91 -10.66
CA ALA A 55 -13.39 -20.93 -9.45
C ALA A 55 -13.01 -22.16 -8.61
N ALA A 56 -12.07 -22.00 -7.67
CA ALA A 56 -11.56 -23.13 -6.89
C ALA A 56 -12.38 -23.44 -5.62
N ALA A 57 -12.96 -22.42 -4.97
CA ALA A 57 -13.62 -22.58 -3.68
C ALA A 57 -14.66 -21.49 -3.41
N PRO A 58 -15.89 -21.63 -3.92
CA PRO A 58 -16.98 -20.73 -3.59
C PRO A 58 -17.23 -20.68 -2.09
N LYS A 59 -17.43 -19.48 -1.54
CA LYS A 59 -17.74 -19.28 -0.12
C LYS A 59 -19.16 -18.77 0.02
N ARG A 60 -19.88 -19.19 1.05
CA ARG A 60 -21.15 -18.59 1.42
C ARG A 60 -20.96 -17.20 1.95
N VAL A 61 -21.72 -16.26 1.46
CA VAL A 61 -21.69 -14.88 1.91
C VAL A 61 -22.85 -14.65 2.86
N PHE A 62 -22.53 -14.19 4.06
CA PHE A 62 -23.52 -13.74 5.03
C PHE A 62 -23.35 -12.26 5.29
N VAL A 63 -24.45 -11.55 5.38
CA VAL A 63 -24.46 -10.13 5.73
C VAL A 63 -25.37 -9.86 6.91
N ARG A 64 -25.01 -8.90 7.73
CA ARG A 64 -25.84 -8.37 8.80
C ARG A 64 -26.02 -6.87 8.61
N PRO A 65 -27.22 -6.42 8.26
CA PRO A 65 -27.57 -5.01 8.23
C PRO A 65 -27.38 -4.35 9.60
N LEU A 66 -26.76 -3.19 9.64
CA LEU A 66 -26.57 -2.37 10.85
C LEU A 66 -27.40 -1.09 10.83
N CYS A 67 -28.03 -0.81 9.70
CA CYS A 67 -28.94 0.32 9.52
C CYS A 67 -30.20 -0.10 8.75
N ARG A 68 -31.23 0.76 8.74
CA ARG A 68 -32.43 0.59 7.93
C ARG A 68 -32.10 0.79 6.46
N ASN A 69 -32.49 -0.14 5.58
CA ASN A 69 -32.29 -0.08 4.13
C ASN A 69 -30.84 0.16 3.68
N PRO A 70 -29.87 -0.68 4.09
CA PRO A 70 -28.47 -0.51 3.73
C PRO A 70 -28.25 -0.55 2.22
N GLN A 71 -29.08 -1.30 1.47
CA GLN A 71 -29.03 -1.39 0.01
C GLN A 71 -29.24 -0.02 -0.65
N VAL A 72 -30.22 0.75 -0.19
CA VAL A 72 -30.48 2.10 -0.71
C VAL A 72 -29.30 3.02 -0.44
N GLN A 73 -28.69 2.91 0.74
CA GLN A 73 -27.52 3.72 1.10
C GLN A 73 -26.26 3.31 0.33
N LEU A 74 -26.09 2.03 0.02
CA LEU A 74 -24.98 1.53 -0.77
C LEU A 74 -25.11 1.86 -2.27
N THR A 75 -26.33 1.98 -2.78
CA THR A 75 -26.57 2.29 -4.20
C THR A 75 -26.64 3.79 -4.48
N GLN A 76 -26.81 4.62 -3.47
CA GLN A 76 -26.71 6.07 -3.58
C GLN A 76 -25.31 6.53 -3.14
N PRO A 77 -24.33 6.67 -4.05
CA PRO A 77 -23.03 7.22 -3.68
C PRO A 77 -23.24 8.69 -3.28
N THR A 78 -23.34 8.94 -2.00
CA THR A 78 -23.32 10.30 -1.48
C THR A 78 -22.01 10.94 -1.88
N ARG A 79 -22.05 12.18 -2.38
CA ARG A 79 -20.85 12.98 -2.64
C ARG A 79 -19.87 13.00 -1.45
N ALA A 80 -20.37 12.85 -0.24
CA ALA A 80 -19.62 12.60 0.97
C ALA A 80 -18.87 11.24 0.98
N GLN A 81 -19.41 10.19 0.36
CA GLN A 81 -18.72 8.88 0.28
C GLN A 81 -17.59 8.88 -0.75
N LEU A 82 -17.72 9.67 -1.81
CA LEU A 82 -16.58 9.95 -2.71
C LEU A 82 -15.52 10.85 -2.04
N GLN A 83 -15.92 11.61 -1.02
CA GLN A 83 -15.00 12.38 -0.16
C GLN A 83 -14.48 11.56 1.03
N LEU A 84 -15.14 10.46 1.39
CA LEU A 84 -14.76 9.53 2.48
C LEU A 84 -13.79 8.42 2.06
N THR A 85 -13.46 8.33 0.79
CA THR A 85 -12.17 7.77 0.38
C THR A 85 -11.00 8.69 0.76
N GLY A 86 -11.29 9.85 1.34
CA GLY A 86 -10.44 10.61 2.19
C GLY A 86 -10.43 10.05 3.62
N ALA A 87 -9.64 9.03 3.89
CA ALA A 87 -8.71 9.18 5.00
C ALA A 87 -8.24 10.64 4.97
N PRO A 88 -8.24 11.39 6.09
CA PRO A 88 -7.97 12.84 6.08
C PRO A 88 -6.81 13.03 5.15
N ASN A 89 -7.14 13.55 3.99
CA ASN A 89 -6.31 13.55 2.82
C ASN A 89 -4.85 13.74 3.22
N SER A 90 -4.11 12.69 3.31
CA SER A 90 -2.74 12.79 2.88
C SER A 90 -2.76 12.93 1.34
N ARG A 91 -3.44 13.94 0.83
CA ARG A 91 -3.03 14.52 -0.44
C ARG A 91 -1.62 14.95 -0.15
N LEU A 92 -0.69 14.08 -0.51
CA LEU A 92 0.69 14.49 -0.66
C LEU A 92 0.59 15.67 -1.61
N ASN A 93 0.61 16.87 -1.06
CA ASN A 93 0.67 18.09 -1.85
C ASN A 93 1.85 17.90 -2.80
N ALA A 94 1.81 18.53 -3.95
CA ALA A 94 2.88 18.39 -4.94
C ALA A 94 4.28 18.69 -4.36
N GLU A 95 4.35 19.47 -3.30
CA GLU A 95 5.58 19.89 -2.62
C GLU A 95 6.26 18.76 -1.83
N PRO A 96 5.57 18.00 -0.95
CA PRO A 96 6.13 16.79 -0.33
C PRO A 96 6.59 15.76 -1.35
N MET A 97 5.82 15.55 -2.43
CA MET A 97 6.22 14.64 -3.49
C MET A 97 7.48 15.09 -4.24
N ARG A 98 7.68 16.39 -4.41
CA ARG A 98 8.91 16.94 -5.01
C ARG A 98 10.13 16.76 -4.10
N SER A 99 9.94 16.81 -2.79
CA SER A 99 11.03 16.67 -1.82
C SER A 99 11.42 15.21 -1.57
N LEU A 100 10.56 14.24 -1.90
CA LEU A 100 10.84 12.83 -1.66
C LEU A 100 12.15 12.33 -2.34
N PRO A 101 12.45 12.62 -3.62
CA PRO A 101 13.76 12.27 -4.19
C PRO A 101 14.95 12.97 -3.50
N GLN A 102 14.72 14.14 -2.93
CA GLN A 102 15.78 14.89 -2.24
C GLN A 102 16.19 14.22 -0.93
N CYS A 103 15.27 13.60 -0.20
CA CYS A 103 15.60 12.89 1.04
C CYS A 103 16.52 11.68 0.78
N PHE A 104 16.51 11.12 -0.43
CA PHE A 104 17.38 10.01 -0.81
C PHE A 104 18.79 10.43 -1.22
N THR A 105 19.09 11.73 -1.33
CA THR A 105 20.42 12.21 -1.77
C THR A 105 21.53 11.92 -0.76
N LEU A 106 21.15 11.78 0.52
CA LEU A 106 22.10 11.48 1.61
C LEU A 106 22.41 9.99 1.73
N ILE A 107 21.72 9.12 0.98
CA ILE A 107 21.96 7.69 1.01
C ILE A 107 23.15 7.36 0.13
N ALA A 108 24.16 6.72 0.70
CA ALA A 108 25.32 6.23 -0.05
C ALA A 108 24.88 5.22 -1.12
N ASP A 109 25.39 5.39 -2.35
CA ASP A 109 25.05 4.49 -3.44
C ASP A 109 25.94 3.22 -3.37
N PRO A 110 25.37 2.05 -3.00
CA PRO A 110 26.13 0.82 -2.82
C PRO A 110 26.46 0.12 -4.14
N ARG A 111 25.94 0.62 -5.27
CA ARG A 111 26.14 0.01 -6.59
C ARG A 111 27.56 0.27 -7.10
N ARG A 112 28.05 -0.63 -7.94
CA ARG A 112 29.33 -0.44 -8.67
C ARG A 112 29.23 0.74 -9.63
N ALA A 113 30.36 1.36 -9.99
CA ALA A 113 30.42 2.55 -10.85
C ALA A 113 29.66 2.37 -12.18
N GLN A 114 29.75 1.18 -12.80
CA GLN A 114 29.03 0.86 -14.04
C GLN A 114 27.50 0.87 -13.87
N GLY A 115 26.98 0.55 -12.67
CA GLY A 115 25.55 0.55 -12.34
C GLY A 115 24.98 1.92 -12.00
N ARG A 116 25.80 2.98 -11.89
CA ARG A 116 25.41 4.32 -11.43
C ARG A 116 25.02 5.28 -12.53
N ARG A 117 24.77 4.81 -13.76
CA ARG A 117 24.28 5.66 -14.87
C ARG A 117 23.02 6.45 -14.50
N HIS A 118 22.12 5.81 -13.74
CA HIS A 118 21.00 6.47 -13.07
C HIS A 118 21.37 6.71 -11.61
N ARG A 119 21.27 7.94 -11.16
CA ARG A 119 21.55 8.31 -9.76
C ARG A 119 20.63 7.56 -8.82
N LEU A 120 21.13 7.12 -7.65
CA LEU A 120 20.33 6.36 -6.67
C LEU A 120 19.02 7.09 -6.26
N PRO A 121 19.03 8.42 -5.97
CA PRO A 121 17.80 9.14 -5.65
C PRO A 121 16.73 9.06 -6.75
N VAL A 122 17.14 9.00 -8.01
CA VAL A 122 16.21 8.86 -9.14
C VAL A 122 15.59 7.45 -9.15
N VAL A 123 16.41 6.42 -8.94
CA VAL A 123 15.93 5.03 -8.88
C VAL A 123 14.94 4.87 -7.72
N LEU A 124 15.28 5.38 -6.55
CA LEU A 124 14.41 5.31 -5.36
C LEU A 124 13.14 6.16 -5.53
N GLY A 125 13.24 7.35 -6.12
CA GLY A 125 12.11 8.21 -6.40
C GLY A 125 11.12 7.56 -7.37
N ILE A 126 11.61 6.93 -8.44
CA ILE A 126 10.77 6.16 -9.38
C ILE A 126 10.12 4.97 -8.68
N ALA A 127 10.88 4.20 -7.89
CA ALA A 127 10.34 3.08 -7.13
C ALA A 127 9.23 3.54 -6.16
N ALA A 128 9.46 4.62 -5.41
CA ALA A 128 8.48 5.19 -4.50
C ALA A 128 7.22 5.67 -5.25
N GLY A 129 7.38 6.38 -6.36
CA GLY A 129 6.25 6.82 -7.20
C GLY A 129 5.40 5.67 -7.73
N ALA A 130 6.06 4.62 -8.23
CA ALA A 130 5.38 3.42 -8.72
C ALA A 130 4.64 2.67 -7.60
N LEU A 131 5.26 2.54 -6.41
CA LEU A 131 4.63 1.91 -5.24
C LEU A 131 3.39 2.69 -4.78
N LEU A 132 3.44 4.02 -4.77
CA LEU A 132 2.29 4.87 -4.46
C LEU A 132 1.15 4.72 -5.50
N CYS A 133 1.48 4.41 -6.74
CA CYS A 133 0.52 4.06 -7.79
C CYS A 133 0.06 2.58 -7.73
N GLY A 134 0.45 1.84 -6.69
CA GLY A 134 0.02 0.45 -6.48
C GLY A 134 0.85 -0.61 -7.22
N MET A 135 1.93 -0.22 -7.91
CA MET A 135 2.82 -1.16 -8.59
C MET A 135 3.61 -1.97 -7.56
N ARG A 136 3.70 -3.29 -7.77
CA ARG A 136 4.40 -4.19 -6.86
C ARG A 136 5.36 -5.08 -7.63
N GLY A 137 6.60 -5.13 -7.18
CA GLY A 137 7.68 -5.90 -7.81
C GLY A 137 8.44 -5.11 -8.88
N TYR A 138 9.68 -5.53 -9.13
CA TYR A 138 10.65 -4.77 -9.95
C TYR A 138 10.18 -4.57 -11.39
N LYS A 139 9.58 -5.61 -11.99
CA LYS A 139 9.03 -5.55 -13.35
C LYS A 139 7.90 -4.51 -13.47
N ALA A 140 6.92 -4.55 -12.56
CA ALA A 140 5.81 -3.61 -12.59
C ALA A 140 6.27 -2.15 -12.36
N ILE A 141 7.29 -1.93 -11.52
CA ILE A 141 7.89 -0.62 -11.31
C ILE A 141 8.57 -0.14 -12.61
N SER A 142 9.31 -1.02 -13.29
CA SER A 142 9.96 -0.70 -14.57
C SER A 142 8.94 -0.37 -15.65
N ASP A 143 7.91 -1.18 -15.82
CA ASP A 143 6.84 -0.97 -16.81
C ASP A 143 6.09 0.35 -16.56
N TRP A 144 5.82 0.66 -15.29
CA TRP A 144 5.24 1.95 -14.92
C TRP A 144 6.16 3.12 -15.28
N ALA A 145 7.46 2.99 -15.02
CA ALA A 145 8.45 4.02 -15.35
C ALA A 145 8.56 4.22 -16.86
N ASP A 146 8.49 3.15 -17.65
CA ASP A 146 8.48 3.20 -19.12
C ASP A 146 7.24 3.91 -19.66
N GLY A 147 6.12 3.83 -18.96
CA GLY A 147 4.90 4.57 -19.28
C GLY A 147 4.94 6.07 -18.97
N LEU A 148 5.96 6.55 -18.25
CA LEU A 148 6.07 7.98 -17.91
C LEU A 148 6.39 8.83 -19.14
N GLY A 149 5.65 9.94 -19.29
CA GLY A 149 5.97 10.95 -20.31
C GLY A 149 7.28 11.69 -20.02
N GLN A 150 7.89 12.33 -21.04
CA GLN A 150 9.19 13.01 -20.95
C GLN A 150 9.23 14.07 -19.84
N GLN A 151 8.14 14.79 -19.63
CA GLN A 151 8.05 15.81 -18.59
C GLN A 151 8.09 15.18 -17.17
N ALA A 152 7.43 14.03 -16.97
CA ALA A 152 7.49 13.31 -15.71
C ALA A 152 8.89 12.75 -15.45
N ARG A 153 9.51 12.13 -16.46
CA ARG A 153 10.90 11.65 -16.38
C ARG A 153 11.88 12.76 -16.02
N MET A 154 11.72 13.95 -16.60
CA MET A 154 12.51 15.13 -16.24
C MET A 154 12.32 15.51 -14.77
N ARG A 155 11.08 15.51 -14.26
CA ARG A 155 10.77 15.85 -12.87
C ARG A 155 11.35 14.85 -11.88
N PHE A 156 11.41 13.56 -12.23
CA PHE A 156 12.12 12.54 -11.44
C PHE A 156 13.64 12.70 -11.47
N GLY A 157 14.18 13.57 -12.33
CA GLY A 157 15.61 13.77 -12.49
C GLY A 157 16.29 12.66 -13.29
N CYS A 158 15.54 12.00 -14.18
CA CYS A 158 16.09 11.01 -15.10
C CYS A 158 17.20 11.60 -15.96
N ARG A 159 18.22 10.78 -16.26
CA ARG A 159 19.32 11.22 -17.13
C ARG A 159 18.82 11.50 -18.55
N ARG A 160 19.44 12.45 -19.23
CA ARG A 160 19.16 12.75 -20.63
C ARG A 160 20.13 12.00 -21.55
N GLU A 161 19.58 11.35 -22.55
CA GLU A 161 20.32 10.65 -23.58
C GLU A 161 19.65 10.90 -24.95
N ASN A 162 20.41 11.25 -25.96
CA ASN A 162 19.88 11.54 -27.30
C ASN A 162 18.64 12.48 -27.30
N ARG A 163 18.68 13.55 -26.52
CA ARG A 163 17.60 14.53 -26.30
C ARG A 163 16.35 13.99 -25.58
N HIS A 164 16.33 12.74 -25.14
CA HIS A 164 15.24 12.15 -24.38
C HIS A 164 15.65 11.82 -22.95
N TYR A 165 14.70 11.89 -22.02
CA TYR A 165 14.91 11.43 -20.65
C TYR A 165 14.66 9.91 -20.61
N VAL A 166 15.62 9.16 -20.10
CA VAL A 166 15.58 7.69 -19.99
C VAL A 166 15.39 7.26 -18.54
N VAL A 167 14.54 6.26 -18.35
CA VAL A 167 14.28 5.67 -17.03
C VAL A 167 15.24 4.51 -16.75
N PRO A 168 15.48 4.18 -15.48
CA PRO A 168 16.27 3.01 -15.12
C PRO A 168 15.52 1.72 -15.51
N SER A 169 16.25 0.75 -16.05
CA SER A 169 15.71 -0.58 -16.36
C SER A 169 15.36 -1.37 -15.09
N GLU A 170 14.57 -2.43 -15.25
CA GLU A 170 14.24 -3.36 -14.15
C GLU A 170 15.49 -3.83 -13.39
N PHE A 171 16.54 -4.20 -14.10
CA PHE A 171 17.79 -4.63 -13.49
C PHE A 171 18.42 -3.54 -12.58
N VAL A 172 18.45 -2.29 -13.04
CA VAL A 172 18.98 -1.15 -12.27
C VAL A 172 18.13 -0.86 -11.05
N ILE A 173 16.80 -0.94 -11.18
CA ILE A 173 15.83 -0.77 -10.07
C ILE A 173 16.07 -1.88 -9.04
N ARG A 174 16.09 -3.12 -9.48
CA ARG A 174 16.33 -4.29 -8.62
C ARG A 174 17.65 -4.21 -7.89
N ASP A 175 18.76 -3.95 -8.61
CA ASP A 175 20.12 -3.87 -8.03
C ASP A 175 20.20 -2.75 -6.98
N GLY A 176 19.58 -1.59 -7.24
CA GLY A 176 19.51 -0.48 -6.28
C GLY A 176 18.73 -0.85 -5.01
N LEU A 177 17.55 -1.47 -5.17
CA LEU A 177 16.68 -1.81 -4.04
C LEU A 177 17.19 -2.98 -3.19
N ILE A 178 17.92 -3.92 -3.78
CA ILE A 178 18.52 -5.05 -3.03
C ILE A 178 19.75 -4.62 -2.23
N ARG A 179 20.55 -3.71 -2.77
CA ARG A 179 21.84 -3.33 -2.17
C ARG A 179 21.76 -2.15 -1.23
N ILE A 180 20.65 -1.40 -1.25
CA ILE A 180 20.51 -0.24 -0.38
C ILE A 180 20.60 -0.64 1.09
N ASP A 181 21.31 0.18 1.87
CA ASP A 181 21.27 0.07 3.32
C ASP A 181 19.86 0.37 3.83
N PRO A 182 19.16 -0.60 4.41
CA PRO A 182 17.78 -0.42 4.88
C PRO A 182 17.68 0.61 6.00
N ASP A 183 18.70 0.73 6.87
CA ASP A 183 18.70 1.71 7.95
C ASP A 183 18.87 3.14 7.41
N ALA A 184 19.69 3.33 6.37
CA ALA A 184 19.84 4.63 5.72
C ALA A 184 18.54 5.04 5.00
N LEU A 185 17.87 4.08 4.35
CA LEU A 185 16.56 4.32 3.72
C LEU A 185 15.49 4.69 4.76
N ASP A 186 15.43 3.95 5.86
CA ASP A 186 14.48 4.21 6.94
C ASP A 186 14.72 5.59 7.59
N ARG A 187 15.98 5.96 7.84
CA ARG A 187 16.34 7.30 8.34
C ARG A 187 15.88 8.40 7.38
N ALA A 188 16.09 8.24 6.08
CA ALA A 188 15.70 9.21 5.08
C ALA A 188 14.17 9.37 5.01
N LEU A 189 13.42 8.27 5.05
CA LEU A 189 11.96 8.29 5.05
C LEU A 189 11.38 8.87 6.34
N ARG A 190 11.97 8.58 7.50
CA ARG A 190 11.57 9.21 8.77
C ARG A 190 11.80 10.71 8.74
N ALA A 191 12.95 11.18 8.25
CA ALA A 191 13.22 12.60 8.12
C ALA A 191 12.21 13.29 7.21
N TRP A 192 11.85 12.66 6.09
CA TRP A 192 10.81 13.16 5.21
C TRP A 192 9.43 13.17 5.87
N ASN A 193 9.03 12.09 6.54
CA ASN A 193 7.77 12.02 7.29
C ASN A 193 7.71 13.07 8.40
N HIS A 194 8.81 13.31 9.11
CA HIS A 194 8.88 14.34 10.15
C HIS A 194 8.72 15.76 9.58
N ALA A 195 9.28 16.01 8.41
CA ALA A 195 9.21 17.33 7.77
C ALA A 195 7.81 17.63 7.19
N TRP A 196 7.08 16.62 6.72
CA TRP A 196 5.84 16.77 5.97
C TRP A 196 4.63 16.08 6.59
N GLY A 197 4.86 15.18 7.54
CA GLY A 197 3.80 14.49 8.28
C GLY A 197 3.15 15.38 9.33
N ARG A 198 1.93 15.03 9.70
CA ARG A 198 1.28 15.63 10.87
C ARG A 198 1.92 15.07 12.14
N GLN A 199 2.00 15.89 13.17
CA GLN A 199 2.35 15.41 14.51
C GLN A 199 1.18 14.62 15.09
N ASP A 200 1.48 13.46 15.64
CA ASP A 200 0.51 12.59 16.29
C ASP A 200 0.76 12.57 17.80
N ASN A 201 -0.32 12.62 18.57
CA ASN A 201 -0.26 12.52 20.04
C ASN A 201 -0.27 11.06 20.54
N ALA A 202 -0.60 10.12 19.63
CA ALA A 202 -0.65 8.70 19.95
C ALA A 202 -0.13 7.87 18.77
N LEU A 203 0.60 6.80 19.08
CA LEU A 203 1.12 5.84 18.11
C LEU A 203 0.46 4.48 18.32
N ALA A 204 -0.01 3.89 17.23
CA ALA A 204 -0.36 2.47 17.19
C ALA A 204 0.87 1.66 16.78
N ILE A 205 1.19 0.63 17.56
CA ILE A 205 2.30 -0.28 17.25
C ILE A 205 1.71 -1.55 16.67
N ASP A 206 2.15 -1.92 15.45
CA ASP A 206 1.77 -3.15 14.78
C ASP A 206 3.00 -3.98 14.43
N GLY A 207 2.93 -5.27 14.76
CA GLY A 207 3.96 -6.25 14.45
C GLY A 207 3.49 -7.18 13.33
N LYS A 208 4.26 -7.28 12.25
CA LYS A 208 3.93 -8.13 11.12
C LYS A 208 5.06 -9.09 10.77
N THR A 209 4.74 -10.38 10.71
CA THR A 209 5.63 -11.38 10.16
C THR A 209 5.56 -11.37 8.64
N MET A 210 6.69 -11.17 7.99
CA MET A 210 6.79 -11.18 6.54
C MET A 210 6.84 -12.61 6.03
N LYS A 211 5.72 -13.09 5.47
CA LYS A 211 5.68 -14.40 4.83
C LYS A 211 6.66 -14.45 3.67
N ASN A 212 7.50 -15.49 3.63
CA ASN A 212 8.53 -15.72 2.61
C ASN A 212 9.75 -14.76 2.66
N ALA A 213 9.90 -13.95 3.69
CA ALA A 213 11.12 -13.20 3.96
C ALA A 213 11.88 -13.92 5.08
N ILE A 214 12.77 -14.83 4.68
CA ILE A 214 13.60 -15.63 5.57
C ILE A 214 15.01 -15.04 5.53
N ASP A 215 15.61 -14.84 6.70
CA ASP A 215 17.00 -14.37 6.81
C ASP A 215 18.01 -15.51 6.56
N GLU A 216 19.30 -15.18 6.61
CA GLU A 216 20.37 -16.15 6.41
C GLU A 216 20.41 -17.27 7.46
N ALA A 217 19.83 -17.06 8.64
CA ALA A 217 19.68 -18.04 9.71
C ALA A 217 18.39 -18.89 9.58
N GLY A 218 17.62 -18.72 8.50
CA GLY A 218 16.37 -19.46 8.28
C GLY A 218 15.18 -18.93 9.08
N GLN A 219 15.30 -17.78 9.75
CA GLN A 219 14.24 -17.19 10.56
C GLN A 219 13.37 -16.23 9.74
N GLN A 220 12.08 -16.20 10.04
CA GLN A 220 11.16 -15.28 9.38
C GLN A 220 11.42 -13.84 9.83
N THR A 221 11.42 -12.93 8.88
CA THR A 221 11.54 -11.50 9.16
C THR A 221 10.28 -10.96 9.81
N HIS A 222 10.44 -10.33 10.96
CA HIS A 222 9.38 -9.59 11.65
C HIS A 222 9.62 -8.09 11.46
N ILE A 223 8.55 -7.35 11.18
CA ILE A 223 8.58 -5.90 11.06
C ILE A 223 7.67 -5.32 12.13
N LEU A 224 8.22 -4.43 12.95
CA LEU A 224 7.49 -3.62 13.91
C LEU A 224 7.30 -2.23 13.32
N SER A 225 6.07 -1.75 13.24
CA SER A 225 5.74 -0.43 12.69
C SER A 225 5.02 0.42 13.72
N GLY A 226 5.46 1.66 13.89
CA GLY A 226 4.76 2.69 14.66
C GLY A 226 4.00 3.61 13.71
N VAL A 227 2.68 3.59 13.78
CA VAL A 227 1.79 4.37 12.90
C VAL A 227 1.06 5.42 13.73
N GLY A 228 1.06 6.65 13.28
CA GLY A 228 0.34 7.75 13.89
C GLY A 228 -1.16 7.51 13.90
N HIS A 229 -1.78 7.70 15.06
CA HIS A 229 -3.20 7.41 15.24
C HIS A 229 -4.12 8.39 14.49
N GLU A 230 -3.70 9.65 14.37
CA GLU A 230 -4.47 10.70 13.69
C GLU A 230 -4.05 10.85 12.21
N SER A 231 -2.73 10.82 11.96
CA SER A 231 -2.19 11.02 10.61
C SER A 231 -2.22 9.77 9.74
N ASN A 232 -2.31 8.57 10.33
CA ASN A 232 -2.07 7.27 9.66
C ASN A 232 -0.68 7.19 9.00
N SER A 233 0.25 8.05 9.38
CA SER A 233 1.61 8.06 8.84
C SER A 233 2.48 7.07 9.60
N CYS A 234 3.34 6.33 8.89
CA CYS A 234 4.32 5.46 9.52
C CYS A 234 5.49 6.32 10.03
N HIS A 235 5.62 6.47 11.35
CA HIS A 235 6.67 7.26 11.99
C HIS A 235 7.96 6.47 12.17
N ALA A 236 7.85 5.18 12.37
CA ALA A 236 8.99 4.30 12.55
C ALA A 236 8.67 2.88 12.07
N GLN A 237 9.68 2.23 11.51
CA GLN A 237 9.61 0.83 11.16
C GLN A 237 10.95 0.17 11.51
N LYS A 238 10.91 -1.01 12.12
CA LYS A 238 12.10 -1.75 12.48
C LYS A 238 11.94 -3.23 12.14
N LYS A 239 13.00 -3.81 11.61
CA LYS A 239 13.16 -5.25 11.42
C LYS A 239 13.62 -5.90 12.72
#